data_4c057a456f5ceed2db094547a766508c
#
_entry.id   4c057a456f5ceed2db094547a766508c
#
_cell.length_a   1.000
_cell.length_b   1.000
_cell.length_c   1.000
_cell.angle_alpha   90.00
_cell.angle_beta   90.00
_cell.angle_gamma   90.00
#
_symmetry.space_group_name_H-M   'P 1'
#
loop_
_entity.id
_entity.type
_entity.pdbx_description
1 polymer ?
#
loop_
_entity_poly.entity_id
_entity_poly.type
_entity_poly.pdbx_seq_one_letter_code
_entity_poly.pdbx_strand_id
1 'polypeptide(L)'
;MNLTPEQQALLNGEKGEMMAKVMKTLVMYGDTFGAERMVPVTSEYGHTVISYGLAALKPVYDLFDRLIDAGLTNGQKFTADPRPLDKNVPTSFLEDIVFKKIMYTQQDRFEEQLRKLGITDEDAYSCTCYVDQMGNKPKKGDVLSWAESSAVVYANSVLGARCNRNSGMIELMGSIAGFVPEFGLLTDEGRKATWIIDVRCEHKPEAQLLGSAIGMKVMEEEPYVRGLDKWLGTELDDEACTYLKDFGAATASNGAVGLFHIENLTPEAKEQGEALIKEGAQVYVIDDAELQRVQDNYPVIWKDKNAKPELCFVGCPHMTLKQMEDWADAIGEKLKANGMDKISVPTVFTASPAVIKELNKGVYASKLASYGVIVSYICPLMYMNNPLCKKKAVITSSNKLRTYTSARFYKENEILDIITAKEEKK
;
A
#
# COMPACT_ATOMS: atom_id res chain seq x y z
N MET A 1 -26.32 15.45 9.81
CA MET A 1 -26.23 13.96 9.89
C MET A 1 -27.18 13.44 10.95
N ASN A 2 -27.84 12.32 10.69
CA ASN A 2 -28.71 11.64 11.68
C ASN A 2 -27.88 10.70 12.55
N LEU A 3 -27.94 10.87 13.87
CA LEU A 3 -27.22 10.04 14.83
C LEU A 3 -28.15 9.15 15.61
N THR A 4 -27.76 7.92 15.90
CA THR A 4 -28.47 7.04 16.83
C THR A 4 -28.38 7.57 18.28
N PRO A 5 -29.22 7.12 19.21
CA PRO A 5 -29.09 7.50 20.61
C PRO A 5 -27.70 7.21 21.20
N GLU A 6 -27.08 6.08 20.82
CA GLU A 6 -25.72 5.71 21.24
C GLU A 6 -24.69 6.72 20.71
N GLN A 7 -24.73 7.03 19.40
CA GLN A 7 -23.81 8.00 18.77
C GLN A 7 -24.00 9.40 19.35
N GLN A 8 -25.25 9.78 19.67
CA GLN A 8 -25.53 11.05 20.32
C GLN A 8 -25.00 11.10 21.75
N ALA A 9 -25.08 10.01 22.51
CA ALA A 9 -24.47 9.89 23.83
C ALA A 9 -22.96 10.09 23.81
N LEU A 10 -22.28 9.48 22.82
CA LEU A 10 -20.83 9.69 22.62
C LEU A 10 -20.51 11.17 22.31
N LEU A 11 -21.28 11.78 21.40
CA LEU A 11 -21.11 13.20 21.05
C LEU A 11 -21.36 14.14 22.23
N ASN A 12 -22.32 13.82 23.09
CA ASN A 12 -22.66 14.59 24.29
C ASN A 12 -21.64 14.42 25.44
N GLY A 13 -20.67 13.51 25.30
CA GLY A 13 -19.63 13.32 26.28
C GLY A 13 -19.93 12.31 27.40
N GLU A 14 -20.94 11.47 27.25
CA GLU A 14 -21.28 10.42 28.26
C GLU A 14 -20.13 9.39 28.43
N LYS A 15 -19.24 9.27 27.44
CA LYS A 15 -18.00 8.49 27.49
C LYS A 15 -16.74 9.36 27.64
N GLY A 16 -16.90 10.56 28.17
CA GLY A 16 -15.80 11.52 28.43
C GLY A 16 -15.57 12.54 27.32
N GLU A 17 -14.93 13.65 27.69
CA GLU A 17 -14.70 14.79 26.80
C GLU A 17 -13.89 14.44 25.56
N MET A 18 -12.88 13.54 25.69
CA MET A 18 -12.06 13.17 24.54
C MET A 18 -12.83 12.35 23.52
N MET A 19 -13.70 11.43 23.94
CA MET A 19 -14.62 10.71 23.05
C MET A 19 -15.59 11.67 22.35
N ALA A 20 -16.10 12.68 23.05
CA ALA A 20 -16.96 13.69 22.44
C ALA A 20 -16.23 14.46 21.32
N LYS A 21 -14.93 14.78 21.52
CA LYS A 21 -14.10 15.41 20.48
C LYS A 21 -13.89 14.50 19.27
N VAL A 22 -13.64 13.21 19.50
CA VAL A 22 -13.52 12.19 18.44
C VAL A 22 -14.82 12.15 17.62
N MET A 23 -15.98 11.98 18.29
CA MET A 23 -17.28 11.94 17.62
C MET A 23 -17.60 13.25 16.88
N LYS A 24 -17.33 14.40 17.47
CA LYS A 24 -17.52 15.69 16.81
C LYS A 24 -16.71 15.80 15.52
N THR A 25 -15.47 15.33 15.53
CA THR A 25 -14.60 15.35 14.34
C THR A 25 -15.18 14.46 13.24
N LEU A 26 -15.64 13.24 13.57
CA LEU A 26 -16.24 12.31 12.61
C LEU A 26 -17.56 12.87 12.03
N VAL A 27 -18.40 13.50 12.88
CA VAL A 27 -19.65 14.14 12.43
C VAL A 27 -19.33 15.28 11.47
N MET A 28 -18.40 16.17 11.82
CA MET A 28 -17.99 17.29 10.94
C MET A 28 -17.40 16.78 9.62
N TYR A 29 -16.62 15.72 9.67
CA TYR A 29 -16.06 15.07 8.48
C TYR A 29 -17.18 14.52 7.60
N GLY A 30 -18.12 13.76 8.19
CA GLY A 30 -19.25 13.21 7.46
C GLY A 30 -20.17 14.28 6.86
N ASP A 31 -20.49 15.34 7.61
CA ASP A 31 -21.30 16.46 7.13
C ASP A 31 -20.65 17.15 5.92
N THR A 32 -19.31 17.28 5.94
CA THR A 32 -18.54 17.88 4.83
C THR A 32 -18.68 17.07 3.53
N PHE A 33 -18.77 15.74 3.63
CA PHE A 33 -18.94 14.83 2.49
C PHE A 33 -20.39 14.40 2.24
N GLY A 34 -21.36 15.03 2.91
CA GLY A 34 -22.79 14.78 2.68
C GLY A 34 -23.31 13.45 3.25
N ALA A 35 -22.61 12.87 4.23
CA ALA A 35 -23.09 11.67 4.90
C ALA A 35 -24.38 11.96 5.66
N GLU A 36 -25.41 11.11 5.49
CA GLU A 36 -26.69 11.24 6.17
C GLU A 36 -26.70 10.56 7.54
N ARG A 37 -25.87 9.56 7.75
CA ARG A 37 -25.75 8.75 8.98
C ARG A 37 -24.34 8.23 9.19
N MET A 38 -24.11 7.67 10.38
CA MET A 38 -22.91 6.86 10.66
C MET A 38 -23.27 5.38 10.69
N VAL A 39 -22.33 4.55 10.24
CA VAL A 39 -22.44 3.08 10.25
C VAL A 39 -21.35 2.48 11.15
N PRO A 40 -21.61 1.32 11.78
CA PRO A 40 -20.62 0.66 12.61
C PRO A 40 -19.44 0.14 11.77
N VAL A 41 -18.23 0.19 12.32
CA VAL A 41 -17.08 -0.56 11.81
C VAL A 41 -17.29 -2.03 12.16
N THR A 42 -17.21 -2.92 11.17
CA THR A 42 -17.58 -4.34 11.33
C THR A 42 -16.44 -5.32 11.13
N SER A 43 -15.30 -4.87 10.59
CA SER A 43 -14.11 -5.72 10.43
C SER A 43 -13.56 -6.20 11.78
N GLU A 44 -12.96 -7.38 11.79
CA GLU A 44 -12.33 -7.95 12.99
C GLU A 44 -11.12 -7.14 13.45
N TYR A 45 -10.33 -6.63 12.51
CA TYR A 45 -9.12 -5.85 12.77
C TYR A 45 -9.17 -4.48 12.08
N GLY A 46 -8.58 -3.49 12.75
CA GLY A 46 -8.21 -2.21 12.15
C GLY A 46 -6.88 -2.28 11.41
N HIS A 47 -6.55 -1.20 10.70
CA HIS A 47 -5.24 -1.00 10.11
C HIS A 47 -4.90 0.48 10.14
N THR A 48 -3.73 0.87 10.65
CA THR A 48 -3.31 2.27 10.70
C THR A 48 -2.16 2.56 9.75
N VAL A 49 -2.31 3.64 8.98
CA VAL A 49 -1.27 4.12 8.07
C VAL A 49 -0.09 4.74 8.81
N ILE A 50 -0.27 5.19 10.05
CA ILE A 50 0.77 5.84 10.83
C ILE A 50 1.54 4.79 11.64
N SER A 51 2.82 4.58 11.30
CA SER A 51 3.69 3.59 11.96
C SER A 51 5.10 4.11 12.24
N TYR A 52 5.35 5.40 12.01
CA TYR A 52 6.68 5.99 12.08
C TYR A 52 6.72 7.24 12.97
N GLY A 53 7.77 7.33 13.77
CA GLY A 53 8.00 8.40 14.74
C GLY A 53 8.78 9.59 14.17
N LEU A 54 8.27 10.22 13.09
CA LEU A 54 8.86 11.44 12.53
C LEU A 54 8.85 12.59 13.53
N ALA A 55 10.00 13.21 13.79
CA ALA A 55 10.12 14.35 14.70
C ALA A 55 9.17 15.50 14.36
N ALA A 56 8.90 15.72 13.08
CA ALA A 56 7.99 16.76 12.59
C ALA A 56 6.51 16.50 12.94
N LEU A 57 6.13 15.28 13.32
CA LEU A 57 4.75 14.90 13.65
C LEU A 57 4.46 14.95 15.16
N LYS A 58 5.21 15.71 15.95
CA LYS A 58 5.01 15.82 17.40
C LYS A 58 3.53 16.05 17.80
N PRO A 59 2.73 16.90 17.14
CA PRO A 59 1.31 17.08 17.50
C PRO A 59 0.48 15.81 17.41
N VAL A 60 0.84 14.87 16.52
CA VAL A 60 0.18 13.57 16.41
C VAL A 60 0.43 12.72 17.65
N TYR A 61 1.70 12.65 18.11
CA TYR A 61 2.04 11.88 19.31
C TYR A 61 1.45 12.49 20.57
N ASP A 62 1.38 13.81 20.66
CA ASP A 62 0.71 14.50 21.76
C ASP A 62 -0.80 14.24 21.78
N LEU A 63 -1.44 14.08 20.61
CA LEU A 63 -2.84 13.66 20.51
C LEU A 63 -2.99 12.20 20.97
N PHE A 64 -2.10 11.32 20.57
CA PHE A 64 -2.11 9.91 21.01
C PHE A 64 -1.98 9.78 22.52
N ASP A 65 -1.07 10.52 23.17
CA ASP A 65 -0.98 10.55 24.61
C ASP A 65 -2.31 10.99 25.27
N ARG A 66 -2.94 12.04 24.75
CA ARG A 66 -4.23 12.52 25.26
C ARG A 66 -5.38 11.50 25.09
N LEU A 67 -5.38 10.74 23.99
CA LEU A 67 -6.34 9.64 23.79
C LEU A 67 -6.10 8.52 24.82
N ILE A 68 -4.83 8.12 25.00
CA ILE A 68 -4.40 7.08 25.93
C ILE A 68 -4.69 7.50 27.38
N ASP A 69 -4.36 8.75 27.77
CA ASP A 69 -4.60 9.30 29.11
C ASP A 69 -6.11 9.37 29.44
N ALA A 70 -6.95 9.54 28.40
CA ALA A 70 -8.40 9.47 28.52
C ALA A 70 -8.95 8.04 28.58
N GLY A 71 -8.08 7.01 28.55
CA GLY A 71 -8.47 5.60 28.57
C GLY A 71 -9.06 5.09 27.27
N LEU A 72 -8.85 5.82 26.14
CA LEU A 72 -9.34 5.41 24.83
C LEU A 72 -8.34 4.47 24.15
N THR A 73 -8.86 3.41 23.57
CA THR A 73 -8.13 2.46 22.72
C THR A 73 -8.90 2.27 21.43
N ASN A 74 -8.29 1.68 20.42
CA ASN A 74 -9.05 1.22 19.27
C ASN A 74 -10.10 0.20 19.71
N GLY A 75 -11.28 0.28 19.13
CA GLY A 75 -12.37 -0.67 19.38
C GLY A 75 -12.03 -2.09 18.89
N GLN A 76 -11.02 -2.19 18.02
CA GLN A 76 -10.48 -3.42 17.44
C GLN A 76 -8.97 -3.45 17.64
N LYS A 77 -8.38 -4.66 17.73
CA LYS A 77 -6.95 -4.81 17.51
C LYS A 77 -6.61 -4.41 16.08
N PHE A 78 -5.37 -3.96 15.83
CA PHE A 78 -5.00 -3.45 14.52
C PHE A 78 -3.57 -3.83 14.11
N THR A 79 -3.33 -3.79 12.81
CA THR A 79 -2.02 -3.80 12.18
C THR A 79 -1.62 -2.37 11.79
N ALA A 80 -0.37 -2.12 11.51
CA ALA A 80 0.14 -0.81 11.10
C ALA A 80 1.00 -0.92 9.84
N ASP A 81 1.19 0.19 9.15
CA ASP A 81 2.12 0.33 8.05
C ASP A 81 3.56 -0.04 8.43
N PRO A 82 4.43 -0.34 7.44
CA PRO A 82 5.80 -0.77 7.71
C PRO A 82 6.61 0.24 8.51
N ARG A 83 7.51 -0.26 9.34
CA ARG A 83 8.50 0.56 10.03
C ARG A 83 9.42 1.31 9.06
N PRO A 84 9.96 2.48 9.46
CA PRO A 84 10.82 3.27 8.60
C PRO A 84 12.27 2.79 8.55
N LEU A 85 12.74 2.05 9.55
CA LEU A 85 14.15 1.75 9.76
C LEU A 85 14.39 0.25 9.97
N ASP A 86 15.44 -0.25 9.30
CA ASP A 86 16.04 -1.55 9.54
C ASP A 86 17.56 -1.42 9.37
N LYS A 87 18.31 -1.92 10.36
CA LYS A 87 19.78 -1.89 10.38
C LYS A 87 20.43 -2.66 9.23
N ASN A 88 19.70 -3.58 8.59
CA ASN A 88 20.21 -4.40 7.51
C ASN A 88 20.19 -3.65 6.17
N VAL A 89 19.44 -2.57 6.05
CA VAL A 89 19.36 -1.79 4.81
C VAL A 89 20.59 -0.88 4.70
N PRO A 90 21.27 -0.86 3.53
CA PRO A 90 22.52 -0.12 3.38
C PRO A 90 22.35 1.38 3.60
N THR A 91 23.06 1.93 4.56
CA THR A 91 23.14 3.36 4.83
C THR A 91 24.60 3.78 5.08
N SER A 92 24.96 4.98 4.68
CA SER A 92 26.19 5.60 5.13
C SER A 92 26.05 6.11 6.56
N PHE A 93 27.16 6.37 7.24
CA PHE A 93 27.18 6.93 8.59
C PHE A 93 26.37 8.23 8.71
N LEU A 94 26.46 9.12 7.71
CA LEU A 94 25.70 10.38 7.72
C LEU A 94 24.21 10.16 7.52
N GLU A 95 23.82 9.23 6.65
CA GLU A 95 22.40 8.86 6.44
C GLU A 95 21.81 8.30 7.74
N ASP A 96 22.57 7.47 8.44
CA ASP A 96 22.15 6.86 9.70
C ASP A 96 21.96 7.93 10.81
N ILE A 97 22.85 8.93 10.89
CA ILE A 97 22.67 10.08 11.78
C ILE A 97 21.38 10.83 11.45
N VAL A 98 21.13 11.11 10.16
CA VAL A 98 19.90 11.81 9.73
C VAL A 98 18.66 11.00 10.12
N PHE A 99 18.65 9.71 9.88
CA PHE A 99 17.55 8.85 10.27
C PHE A 99 17.29 8.86 11.78
N LYS A 100 18.30 8.52 12.57
CA LYS A 100 18.15 8.23 14.01
C LYS A 100 18.14 9.48 14.88
N LYS A 101 18.85 10.55 14.51
CA LYS A 101 19.02 11.74 15.34
C LYS A 101 18.21 12.94 14.89
N ILE A 102 17.65 12.91 13.68
CA ILE A 102 16.89 14.04 13.12
C ILE A 102 15.48 13.62 12.74
N MET A 103 15.32 12.56 11.92
CA MET A 103 14.02 12.25 11.34
C MET A 103 13.13 11.44 12.27
N TYR A 104 13.60 10.26 12.73
CA TYR A 104 12.78 9.28 13.43
C TYR A 104 13.07 9.22 14.95
N THR A 105 13.28 10.39 15.56
CA THR A 105 13.63 10.49 17.00
C THR A 105 12.49 10.11 17.94
N GLN A 106 11.25 10.00 17.44
CA GLN A 106 10.07 9.64 18.21
C GLN A 106 9.61 8.20 17.97
N GLN A 107 10.42 7.36 17.26
CA GLN A 107 9.98 6.01 16.89
C GLN A 107 9.62 5.14 18.09
N ASP A 108 10.49 5.09 19.11
CA ASP A 108 10.26 4.26 20.29
C ASP A 108 9.01 4.70 21.07
N ARG A 109 8.83 6.03 21.27
CA ARG A 109 7.64 6.60 21.89
C ARG A 109 6.40 6.20 21.12
N PHE A 110 6.46 6.31 19.81
CA PHE A 110 5.31 6.05 18.96
C PHE A 110 4.92 4.58 18.93
N GLU A 111 5.87 3.65 18.87
CA GLU A 111 5.59 2.22 18.98
C GLU A 111 4.98 1.85 20.35
N GLU A 112 5.41 2.52 21.43
CA GLU A 112 4.79 2.35 22.75
C GLU A 112 3.34 2.85 22.78
N GLN A 113 3.04 3.97 22.11
CA GLN A 113 1.67 4.49 21.93
C GLN A 113 0.81 3.51 21.13
N LEU A 114 1.32 2.94 20.04
CA LEU A 114 0.60 1.93 19.26
C LEU A 114 0.28 0.68 20.11
N ARG A 115 1.23 0.22 20.95
CA ARG A 115 0.97 -0.88 21.89
C ARG A 115 -0.17 -0.57 22.85
N LYS A 116 -0.20 0.63 23.43
CA LYS A 116 -1.28 1.08 24.32
C LYS A 116 -2.63 1.24 23.61
N LEU A 117 -2.61 1.61 22.34
CA LEU A 117 -3.84 1.74 21.52
C LEU A 117 -4.38 0.40 21.01
N GLY A 118 -3.60 -0.70 21.04
CA GLY A 118 -4.08 -2.04 20.75
C GLY A 118 -3.53 -2.69 19.47
N ILE A 119 -2.30 -2.32 19.03
CA ILE A 119 -1.63 -3.06 17.94
C ILE A 119 -1.50 -4.55 18.32
N THR A 120 -1.67 -5.46 17.36
CA THR A 120 -1.76 -6.91 17.63
C THR A 120 -0.50 -7.48 18.26
N ASP A 121 0.67 -7.22 17.67
CA ASP A 121 1.98 -7.70 18.14
C ASP A 121 3.13 -6.92 17.47
N GLU A 122 4.36 -7.34 17.73
CA GLU A 122 5.57 -6.71 17.18
C GLU A 122 5.81 -6.98 15.69
N ASP A 123 5.16 -7.98 15.12
CA ASP A 123 5.23 -8.34 13.70
C ASP A 123 4.11 -7.71 12.85
N ALA A 124 3.20 -6.94 13.48
CA ALA A 124 1.99 -6.38 12.88
C ALA A 124 2.21 -5.17 11.95
N TYR A 125 3.38 -5.03 11.36
CA TYR A 125 3.75 -3.88 10.54
C TYR A 125 3.89 -4.23 9.06
N SER A 126 2.87 -3.90 8.25
CA SER A 126 2.87 -4.13 6.80
C SER A 126 1.81 -3.31 6.09
N CYS A 127 2.12 -2.74 4.92
CA CYS A 127 1.12 -2.15 4.03
C CYS A 127 0.30 -3.21 3.27
N THR A 128 0.66 -4.48 3.35
CA THR A 128 -0.10 -5.63 2.83
C THR A 128 -0.68 -6.45 3.98
N CYS A 129 -1.40 -5.80 4.89
CA CYS A 129 -1.95 -6.41 6.10
C CYS A 129 -2.90 -7.57 5.83
N TYR A 130 -3.45 -7.65 4.64
CA TYR A 130 -4.43 -8.62 4.17
C TYR A 130 -3.85 -9.94 3.66
N VAL A 131 -2.51 -10.08 3.57
CA VAL A 131 -1.90 -11.37 3.21
C VAL A 131 -2.08 -12.38 4.35
N ASP A 132 -2.16 -13.66 4.01
CA ASP A 132 -2.52 -14.71 4.97
C ASP A 132 -1.60 -14.74 6.20
N GLN A 133 -0.30 -14.50 6.01
CA GLN A 133 0.68 -14.46 7.10
C GLN A 133 0.44 -13.33 8.10
N MET A 134 -0.24 -12.24 7.70
CA MET A 134 -0.57 -11.11 8.57
C MET A 134 -1.90 -11.28 9.29
N GLY A 135 -2.83 -12.05 8.72
CA GLY A 135 -4.11 -12.40 9.33
C GLY A 135 -5.16 -11.30 9.40
N ASN A 136 -4.89 -10.08 8.92
CA ASN A 136 -5.87 -8.98 8.87
C ASN A 136 -6.58 -8.96 7.51
N LYS A 137 -7.47 -9.93 7.29
CA LYS A 137 -8.18 -10.12 6.01
C LYS A 137 -9.67 -9.86 6.20
N PRO A 138 -10.16 -8.65 5.89
CA PRO A 138 -11.59 -8.34 5.95
C PRO A 138 -12.44 -9.25 5.09
N LYS A 139 -13.67 -9.46 5.52
CA LYS A 139 -14.68 -10.21 4.76
C LYS A 139 -15.42 -9.25 3.82
N LYS A 140 -16.01 -9.83 2.77
CA LYS A 140 -16.89 -9.10 1.88
C LYS A 140 -18.05 -8.43 2.66
N GLY A 141 -18.24 -7.15 2.39
CA GLY A 141 -19.26 -6.33 3.05
C GLY A 141 -18.84 -5.75 4.41
N ASP A 142 -17.69 -6.11 4.95
CA ASP A 142 -17.16 -5.47 6.15
C ASP A 142 -16.95 -3.98 5.92
N VAL A 143 -17.34 -3.18 6.92
CA VAL A 143 -17.09 -1.73 6.95
C VAL A 143 -15.80 -1.47 7.70
N LEU A 144 -14.87 -0.76 7.05
CA LEU A 144 -13.52 -0.48 7.55
C LEU A 144 -13.34 1.00 7.85
N SER A 145 -12.45 1.28 8.82
CA SER A 145 -11.91 2.60 9.05
C SER A 145 -10.40 2.59 8.77
N TRP A 146 -10.00 2.41 7.50
CA TRP A 146 -8.60 2.34 7.08
C TRP A 146 -8.19 3.59 6.29
N ALA A 147 -6.88 3.83 6.16
CA ALA A 147 -6.34 4.98 5.43
C ALA A 147 -5.18 4.62 4.48
N GLU A 148 -4.45 3.50 4.69
CA GLU A 148 -3.37 3.12 3.76
C GLU A 148 -3.94 2.83 2.37
N SER A 149 -3.47 3.60 1.38
CA SER A 149 -4.08 3.64 0.05
C SER A 149 -4.06 2.30 -0.68
N SER A 150 -2.94 1.55 -0.59
CA SER A 150 -2.82 0.23 -1.22
C SER A 150 -3.63 -0.84 -0.50
N ALA A 151 -3.81 -0.73 0.82
CA ALA A 151 -4.65 -1.63 1.59
C ALA A 151 -6.15 -1.35 1.36
N VAL A 152 -6.56 -0.07 1.34
CA VAL A 152 -7.94 0.33 1.08
C VAL A 152 -8.41 -0.12 -0.30
N VAL A 153 -7.64 0.16 -1.36
CA VAL A 153 -8.03 -0.24 -2.72
C VAL A 153 -8.11 -1.76 -2.87
N TYR A 154 -7.20 -2.52 -2.24
CA TYR A 154 -7.25 -3.98 -2.26
C TYR A 154 -8.46 -4.52 -1.48
N ALA A 155 -8.70 -4.00 -0.27
CA ALA A 155 -9.85 -4.40 0.55
C ALA A 155 -11.18 -4.13 -0.17
N ASN A 156 -11.34 -2.97 -0.79
CA ASN A 156 -12.52 -2.63 -1.56
C ASN A 156 -12.72 -3.52 -2.80
N SER A 157 -11.65 -3.70 -3.58
CA SER A 157 -11.74 -4.28 -4.93
C SER A 157 -11.64 -5.80 -4.92
N VAL A 158 -10.68 -6.36 -4.17
CA VAL A 158 -10.35 -7.79 -4.19
C VAL A 158 -11.11 -8.54 -3.10
N LEU A 159 -11.24 -7.95 -1.90
CA LEU A 159 -11.94 -8.59 -0.79
C LEU A 159 -13.44 -8.24 -0.75
N GLY A 160 -13.86 -7.17 -1.45
CA GLY A 160 -15.26 -6.72 -1.45
C GLY A 160 -15.69 -6.06 -0.14
N ALA A 161 -14.76 -5.60 0.67
CA ALA A 161 -15.03 -4.78 1.85
C ALA A 161 -15.39 -3.33 1.45
N ARG A 162 -15.77 -2.50 2.42
CA ARG A 162 -16.20 -1.12 2.20
C ARG A 162 -15.40 -0.15 3.05
N CYS A 163 -14.63 0.71 2.41
CA CYS A 163 -13.79 1.71 3.05
C CYS A 163 -13.64 2.95 2.18
N ASN A 164 -13.85 4.13 2.75
CA ASN A 164 -13.40 5.36 2.11
C ASN A 164 -11.88 5.51 2.24
N ARG A 165 -11.28 6.34 1.39
CA ARG A 165 -9.88 6.75 1.50
C ARG A 165 -9.76 7.82 2.58
N ASN A 166 -9.61 7.38 3.82
CA ASN A 166 -9.52 8.27 4.96
C ASN A 166 -8.10 8.86 5.13
N SER A 167 -7.97 9.89 5.96
CA SER A 167 -6.67 10.26 6.53
C SER A 167 -6.37 9.40 7.75
N GLY A 168 -5.07 9.27 8.12
CA GLY A 168 -4.67 8.48 9.29
C GLY A 168 -5.32 8.94 10.61
N MET A 169 -5.70 10.22 10.73
CA MET A 169 -6.43 10.69 11.91
C MET A 169 -7.89 10.27 11.90
N ILE A 170 -8.55 10.33 10.75
CA ILE A 170 -9.94 9.89 10.60
C ILE A 170 -10.06 8.39 10.79
N GLU A 171 -9.11 7.59 10.25
CA GLU A 171 -9.08 6.14 10.47
C GLU A 171 -9.00 5.80 11.96
N LEU A 172 -8.08 6.45 12.69
CA LEU A 172 -7.91 6.22 14.12
C LEU A 172 -9.18 6.60 14.90
N MET A 173 -9.74 7.77 14.59
CA MET A 173 -10.96 8.25 15.26
C MET A 173 -12.16 7.33 14.99
N GLY A 174 -12.33 6.85 13.76
CA GLY A 174 -13.36 5.89 13.41
C GLY A 174 -13.18 4.55 14.11
N SER A 175 -11.95 4.05 14.21
CA SER A 175 -11.62 2.82 14.94
C SER A 175 -11.86 2.95 16.46
N ILE A 176 -11.56 4.11 17.06
CA ILE A 176 -11.82 4.38 18.48
C ILE A 176 -13.32 4.52 18.75
N ALA A 177 -14.05 5.25 17.90
CA ALA A 177 -15.48 5.45 18.07
C ALA A 177 -16.30 4.20 17.74
N GLY A 178 -15.78 3.30 16.90
CA GLY A 178 -16.48 2.15 16.35
C GLY A 178 -17.47 2.50 15.24
N PHE A 179 -17.44 3.72 14.71
CA PHE A 179 -18.35 4.23 13.69
C PHE A 179 -17.61 5.06 12.64
N VAL A 180 -18.11 5.00 11.40
CA VAL A 180 -17.64 5.84 10.29
C VAL A 180 -18.85 6.48 9.58
N PRO A 181 -18.71 7.70 9.02
CA PRO A 181 -19.79 8.33 8.27
C PRO A 181 -20.00 7.62 6.92
N GLU A 182 -21.26 7.35 6.57
CA GLU A 182 -21.67 6.63 5.37
C GLU A 182 -21.76 7.57 4.17
N PHE A 183 -20.71 7.56 3.34
CA PHE A 183 -20.67 8.27 2.06
C PHE A 183 -19.68 7.58 1.11
N GLY A 184 -19.60 8.03 -0.15
CA GLY A 184 -18.61 7.56 -1.12
C GLY A 184 -18.57 6.04 -1.26
N LEU A 185 -17.43 5.42 -1.08
CA LEU A 185 -17.19 3.98 -1.26
C LEU A 185 -17.89 3.08 -0.22
N LEU A 186 -18.54 3.65 0.79
CA LEU A 186 -19.41 2.90 1.69
C LEU A 186 -20.82 2.70 1.13
N THR A 187 -21.20 3.45 0.09
CA THR A 187 -22.52 3.38 -0.56
C THR A 187 -22.45 2.62 -1.88
N ASP A 188 -23.55 1.96 -2.27
CA ASP A 188 -23.61 1.26 -3.55
C ASP A 188 -23.45 2.22 -4.74
N GLU A 189 -24.00 3.43 -4.66
CA GLU A 189 -23.88 4.43 -5.71
C GLU A 189 -22.47 4.98 -5.87
N GLY A 190 -21.75 5.19 -4.75
CA GLY A 190 -20.37 5.66 -4.76
C GLY A 190 -19.38 4.62 -5.27
N ARG A 191 -19.78 3.34 -5.39
CA ARG A 191 -18.95 2.24 -5.88
C ARG A 191 -19.11 1.98 -7.38
N LYS A 192 -20.05 2.66 -8.04
CA LYS A 192 -20.26 2.52 -9.49
C LYS A 192 -19.16 3.20 -10.28
N ALA A 193 -18.68 2.50 -11.31
CA ALA A 193 -17.62 2.97 -12.19
C ALA A 193 -18.07 4.11 -13.10
N THR A 194 -17.25 5.14 -13.18
CA THR A 194 -17.39 6.28 -14.09
C THR A 194 -16.48 6.16 -15.31
N TRP A 195 -15.57 5.17 -15.30
CA TRP A 195 -14.67 4.84 -16.40
C TRP A 195 -14.76 3.39 -16.80
N ILE A 196 -14.73 3.12 -18.10
CA ILE A 196 -14.48 1.81 -18.69
C ILE A 196 -13.06 1.79 -19.20
N ILE A 197 -12.24 0.88 -18.70
CA ILE A 197 -10.89 0.66 -19.18
C ILE A 197 -10.88 -0.59 -20.06
N ASP A 198 -10.62 -0.42 -21.35
CA ASP A 198 -10.61 -1.50 -22.34
C ASP A 198 -9.16 -1.92 -22.63
N VAL A 199 -8.70 -3.01 -22.00
CA VAL A 199 -7.32 -3.49 -22.11
C VAL A 199 -7.18 -4.38 -23.35
N ARG A 200 -6.48 -3.86 -24.36
CA ARG A 200 -6.26 -4.50 -25.67
C ARG A 200 -4.81 -4.92 -25.92
N CYS A 201 -4.00 -5.04 -24.87
CA CYS A 201 -2.62 -5.48 -24.99
C CYS A 201 -2.53 -6.87 -25.65
N GLU A 202 -1.47 -7.13 -26.41
CA GLU A 202 -1.17 -8.44 -26.98
C GLU A 202 -0.54 -9.37 -25.94
N HIS A 203 0.22 -8.80 -25.00
CA HIS A 203 0.89 -9.50 -23.92
C HIS A 203 0.30 -9.11 -22.56
N LYS A 204 0.44 -10.00 -21.55
CA LYS A 204 0.04 -9.70 -20.18
C LYS A 204 0.75 -8.41 -19.73
N PRO A 205 0.01 -7.32 -19.46
CA PRO A 205 0.63 -6.08 -19.05
C PRO A 205 1.25 -6.23 -17.65
N GLU A 206 2.33 -5.51 -17.42
CA GLU A 206 2.93 -5.45 -16.09
C GLU A 206 2.00 -4.69 -15.12
N ALA A 207 1.75 -5.26 -13.93
CA ALA A 207 0.71 -4.79 -13.01
C ALA A 207 0.89 -3.33 -12.57
N GLN A 208 2.11 -2.96 -12.20
CA GLN A 208 2.43 -1.61 -11.74
C GLN A 208 2.35 -0.57 -12.87
N LEU A 209 2.69 -0.96 -14.11
CA LEU A 209 2.62 -0.06 -15.26
C LEU A 209 1.17 0.17 -15.69
N LEU A 210 0.38 -0.91 -15.78
CA LEU A 210 -1.04 -0.80 -16.11
C LEU A 210 -1.80 0.01 -15.05
N GLY A 211 -1.57 -0.30 -13.76
CA GLY A 211 -2.18 0.44 -12.67
C GLY A 211 -1.81 1.93 -12.69
N SER A 212 -0.55 2.25 -13.00
CA SER A 212 -0.11 3.64 -13.16
C SER A 212 -0.80 4.35 -14.32
N ALA A 213 -0.92 3.70 -15.49
CA ALA A 213 -1.61 4.26 -16.66
C ALA A 213 -3.07 4.59 -16.34
N ILE A 214 -3.77 3.67 -15.69
CA ILE A 214 -5.15 3.87 -15.26
C ILE A 214 -5.24 4.99 -14.23
N GLY A 215 -4.48 4.92 -13.15
CA GLY A 215 -4.53 5.91 -12.06
C GLY A 215 -4.29 7.33 -12.57
N MET A 216 -3.28 7.54 -13.40
CA MET A 216 -3.01 8.87 -14.00
C MET A 216 -4.14 9.37 -14.91
N LYS A 217 -4.95 8.48 -15.47
CA LYS A 217 -6.06 8.83 -16.37
C LYS A 217 -7.34 9.13 -15.62
N VAL A 218 -7.73 8.24 -14.69
CA VAL A 218 -9.02 8.33 -14.00
C VAL A 218 -8.98 9.15 -12.72
N MET A 219 -7.77 9.43 -12.22
CA MET A 219 -7.54 10.15 -10.96
C MET A 219 -8.21 9.44 -9.76
N GLU A 220 -9.16 10.09 -9.09
CA GLU A 220 -9.88 9.53 -7.92
C GLU A 220 -11.13 8.73 -8.27
N GLU A 221 -11.47 8.62 -9.56
CA GLU A 221 -12.71 7.97 -9.98
C GLU A 221 -12.57 6.44 -10.07
N GLU A 222 -13.68 5.73 -10.08
CA GLU A 222 -13.77 4.27 -10.07
C GLU A 222 -13.74 3.69 -11.48
N PRO A 223 -12.71 2.88 -11.85
CA PRO A 223 -12.63 2.21 -13.15
C PRO A 223 -13.27 0.82 -13.13
N TYR A 224 -13.96 0.48 -14.21
CA TYR A 224 -14.35 -0.87 -14.60
C TYR A 224 -13.44 -1.38 -15.71
N VAL A 225 -12.61 -2.37 -15.44
CA VAL A 225 -11.54 -2.84 -16.31
C VAL A 225 -11.97 -4.12 -17.03
N ARG A 226 -11.94 -4.10 -18.35
CA ARG A 226 -12.26 -5.22 -19.25
C ARG A 226 -11.00 -5.81 -19.86
N GLY A 227 -11.04 -7.11 -20.15
CA GLY A 227 -10.00 -7.81 -20.90
C GLY A 227 -8.78 -8.24 -20.09
N LEU A 228 -8.77 -8.09 -18.78
CA LEU A 228 -7.72 -8.65 -17.91
C LEU A 228 -7.96 -10.12 -17.56
N ASP A 229 -9.20 -10.58 -17.60
CA ASP A 229 -9.61 -11.95 -17.30
C ASP A 229 -8.96 -12.99 -18.24
N LYS A 230 -8.58 -12.60 -19.46
CA LYS A 230 -7.85 -13.47 -20.38
C LYS A 230 -6.47 -13.93 -19.87
N TRP A 231 -5.87 -13.19 -18.91
CA TRP A 231 -4.59 -13.54 -18.32
C TRP A 231 -4.70 -13.95 -16.84
N LEU A 232 -5.66 -13.35 -16.13
CA LEU A 232 -5.83 -13.57 -14.70
C LEU A 232 -6.87 -14.65 -14.39
N GLY A 233 -7.62 -15.12 -15.40
CA GLY A 233 -8.74 -16.02 -15.20
C GLY A 233 -9.93 -15.33 -14.52
N THR A 234 -10.82 -16.16 -13.98
CA THR A 234 -12.06 -15.70 -13.33
C THR A 234 -12.10 -16.02 -11.84
N GLU A 235 -11.01 -16.50 -11.28
CA GLU A 235 -10.89 -16.83 -9.86
C GLU A 235 -9.75 -16.00 -9.22
N LEU A 236 -9.96 -15.58 -7.98
CA LEU A 236 -8.97 -14.85 -7.19
C LEU A 236 -7.99 -15.83 -6.53
N ASP A 237 -7.18 -16.48 -7.35
CA ASP A 237 -6.06 -17.29 -6.89
C ASP A 237 -4.86 -16.44 -6.45
N ASP A 238 -3.79 -17.08 -5.98
CA ASP A 238 -2.60 -16.38 -5.48
C ASP A 238 -1.92 -15.51 -6.55
N GLU A 239 -1.94 -15.93 -7.83
CA GLU A 239 -1.36 -15.18 -8.93
C GLU A 239 -2.19 -13.93 -9.23
N ALA A 240 -3.51 -14.08 -9.37
CA ALA A 240 -4.43 -12.96 -9.58
C ALA A 240 -4.40 -11.99 -8.40
N CYS A 241 -4.43 -12.48 -7.16
CA CYS A 241 -4.36 -11.66 -5.96
C CYS A 241 -3.04 -10.87 -5.88
N THR A 242 -1.91 -11.51 -6.21
CA THR A 242 -0.59 -10.86 -6.24
C THR A 242 -0.53 -9.78 -7.32
N TYR A 243 -1.02 -10.07 -8.52
CA TYR A 243 -1.11 -9.09 -9.60
C TYR A 243 -1.97 -7.88 -9.20
N LEU A 244 -3.18 -8.13 -8.65
CA LEU A 244 -4.11 -7.08 -8.25
C LEU A 244 -3.62 -6.26 -7.05
N LYS A 245 -2.79 -6.83 -6.19
CA LYS A 245 -2.10 -6.13 -5.11
C LYS A 245 -1.16 -5.04 -5.67
N ASP A 246 -0.34 -5.38 -6.65
CA ASP A 246 0.61 -4.47 -7.27
C ASP A 246 -0.09 -3.45 -8.19
N PHE A 247 -1.07 -3.91 -8.96
CA PHE A 247 -1.95 -3.08 -9.77
C PHE A 247 -2.67 -2.03 -8.93
N GLY A 248 -3.33 -2.44 -7.84
CA GLY A 248 -4.06 -1.55 -6.95
C GLY A 248 -3.17 -0.51 -6.27
N ALA A 249 -1.97 -0.89 -5.82
CA ALA A 249 -1.03 0.05 -5.25
C ALA A 249 -0.59 1.14 -6.25
N ALA A 250 -0.46 0.78 -7.53
CA ALA A 250 -0.12 1.73 -8.58
C ALA A 250 -1.31 2.64 -8.94
N THR A 251 -2.54 2.11 -9.05
CA THR A 251 -3.74 2.94 -9.31
C THR A 251 -3.96 3.95 -8.19
N ALA A 252 -3.86 3.51 -6.94
CA ALA A 252 -4.05 4.35 -5.77
C ALA A 252 -2.98 5.44 -5.62
N SER A 253 -1.73 5.15 -5.96
CA SER A 253 -0.62 6.11 -5.79
C SER A 253 -0.47 7.07 -6.96
N ASN A 254 -0.86 6.69 -8.16
CA ASN A 254 -0.73 7.53 -9.36
C ASN A 254 -2.00 8.34 -9.66
N GLY A 255 -3.14 7.95 -9.10
CA GLY A 255 -4.42 8.61 -9.33
C GLY A 255 -5.20 8.92 -8.08
N ALA A 256 -5.13 8.16 -7.04
CA ALA A 256 -6.02 8.21 -5.90
C ALA A 256 -7.26 7.27 -6.00
N VAL A 257 -7.20 6.26 -6.88
CA VAL A 257 -8.25 5.23 -7.00
C VAL A 257 -8.44 4.51 -5.66
N GLY A 258 -9.68 4.48 -5.17
CA GLY A 258 -10.05 3.78 -3.93
C GLY A 258 -10.72 2.43 -4.13
N LEU A 259 -11.22 2.19 -5.35
CA LEU A 259 -11.89 0.98 -5.79
C LEU A 259 -11.72 0.80 -7.29
N PHE A 260 -11.46 -0.41 -7.73
CA PHE A 260 -11.55 -0.83 -9.13
C PHE A 260 -12.38 -2.11 -9.26
N HIS A 261 -13.02 -2.27 -10.41
CA HIS A 261 -13.70 -3.50 -10.79
C HIS A 261 -12.95 -4.17 -11.93
N ILE A 262 -12.67 -5.46 -11.82
CA ILE A 262 -12.14 -6.27 -12.93
C ILE A 262 -13.25 -7.19 -13.41
N GLU A 263 -13.62 -7.04 -14.67
CA GLU A 263 -14.67 -7.85 -15.30
C GLU A 263 -14.42 -9.34 -15.10
N ASN A 264 -15.47 -10.09 -14.75
CA ASN A 264 -15.46 -11.52 -14.48
C ASN A 264 -14.56 -12.00 -13.30
N LEU A 265 -13.84 -11.11 -12.59
CA LEU A 265 -12.86 -11.50 -11.59
C LEU A 265 -13.14 -10.95 -10.19
N THR A 266 -13.30 -9.63 -10.01
CA THR A 266 -13.51 -9.07 -8.68
C THR A 266 -14.94 -9.30 -8.17
N PRO A 267 -15.16 -9.44 -6.84
CA PRO A 267 -16.43 -9.89 -6.27
C PRO A 267 -17.66 -9.14 -6.78
N GLU A 268 -17.63 -7.81 -6.76
CA GLU A 268 -18.76 -7.00 -7.22
C GLU A 268 -18.96 -7.09 -8.74
N ALA A 269 -17.86 -7.12 -9.53
CA ALA A 269 -17.94 -7.28 -10.98
C ALA A 269 -18.51 -8.64 -11.37
N LYS A 270 -18.19 -9.71 -10.64
CA LYS A 270 -18.81 -11.05 -10.86
C LYS A 270 -20.31 -11.06 -10.56
N GLU A 271 -20.76 -10.31 -9.56
CA GLU A 271 -22.16 -10.32 -9.14
C GLU A 271 -23.04 -9.38 -9.95
N GLN A 272 -22.55 -8.20 -10.27
CA GLN A 272 -23.35 -7.13 -10.85
C GLN A 272 -23.01 -6.85 -12.32
N GLY A 273 -21.81 -7.26 -12.77
CA GLY A 273 -21.37 -7.05 -14.14
C GLY A 273 -21.47 -5.58 -14.56
N GLU A 274 -22.04 -5.33 -15.72
CA GLU A 274 -22.17 -3.99 -16.30
C GLU A 274 -23.13 -3.06 -15.53
N ALA A 275 -23.94 -3.57 -14.60
CA ALA A 275 -24.78 -2.72 -13.74
C ALA A 275 -23.97 -1.82 -12.80
N LEU A 276 -22.67 -2.14 -12.61
CA LEU A 276 -21.71 -1.27 -11.92
C LEU A 276 -21.26 -0.06 -12.76
N ILE A 277 -21.55 -0.01 -14.04
CA ILE A 277 -21.09 1.08 -14.91
C ILE A 277 -22.18 2.16 -14.93
N LYS A 278 -21.82 3.39 -14.58
CA LYS A 278 -22.73 4.54 -14.67
C LYS A 278 -23.03 4.88 -16.12
N GLU A 279 -24.26 5.36 -16.37
CA GLU A 279 -24.61 5.92 -17.67
C GLU A 279 -23.67 7.09 -18.01
N GLY A 280 -23.15 7.10 -19.24
CA GLY A 280 -22.19 8.11 -19.68
C GLY A 280 -20.75 7.90 -19.21
N ALA A 281 -20.42 6.73 -18.66
CA ALA A 281 -19.05 6.40 -18.29
C ALA A 281 -18.06 6.64 -19.45
N GLN A 282 -16.93 7.24 -19.16
CA GLN A 282 -15.88 7.52 -20.13
C GLN A 282 -15.13 6.23 -20.50
N VAL A 283 -14.54 6.18 -21.70
CA VAL A 283 -13.78 5.01 -22.15
C VAL A 283 -12.30 5.38 -22.33
N TYR A 284 -11.43 4.54 -21.79
CA TYR A 284 -9.99 4.62 -22.01
C TYR A 284 -9.47 3.27 -22.52
N VAL A 285 -8.94 3.27 -23.75
CA VAL A 285 -8.36 2.09 -24.39
C VAL A 285 -6.87 2.05 -24.07
N ILE A 286 -6.39 0.89 -23.61
CA ILE A 286 -4.98 0.66 -23.29
C ILE A 286 -4.48 -0.53 -24.09
N ASP A 287 -3.52 -0.27 -24.98
CA ASP A 287 -2.74 -1.28 -25.71
C ASP A 287 -1.25 -1.19 -25.33
N ASP A 288 -0.42 -2.03 -25.96
CA ASP A 288 1.04 -2.05 -25.67
C ASP A 288 1.70 -0.72 -26.03
N ALA A 289 1.22 -0.01 -27.06
CA ALA A 289 1.76 1.28 -27.47
C ALA A 289 1.43 2.38 -26.42
N GLU A 290 0.21 2.36 -25.89
CA GLU A 290 -0.19 3.29 -24.82
C GLU A 290 0.60 3.05 -23.53
N LEU A 291 0.83 1.79 -23.16
CA LEU A 291 1.67 1.47 -21.99
C LEU A 291 3.11 1.93 -22.19
N GLN A 292 3.67 1.73 -23.39
CA GLN A 292 5.01 2.21 -23.70
C GLN A 292 5.08 3.74 -23.65
N ARG A 293 4.08 4.43 -24.20
CA ARG A 293 3.96 5.90 -24.13
C ARG A 293 3.92 6.40 -22.69
N VAL A 294 3.18 5.72 -21.82
CA VAL A 294 3.09 6.05 -20.39
C VAL A 294 4.46 5.89 -19.72
N GLN A 295 5.14 4.76 -19.95
CA GLN A 295 6.47 4.48 -19.37
C GLN A 295 7.50 5.50 -19.85
N ASP A 296 7.53 5.84 -21.13
CA ASP A 296 8.49 6.78 -21.73
C ASP A 296 8.32 8.21 -21.19
N ASN A 297 7.11 8.55 -20.75
CA ASN A 297 6.81 9.86 -20.16
C ASN A 297 7.09 9.95 -18.65
N TYR A 298 7.55 8.88 -18.00
CA TYR A 298 7.90 8.96 -16.58
C TYR A 298 9.08 9.92 -16.36
N PRO A 299 8.96 10.85 -15.41
CA PRO A 299 10.03 11.79 -15.13
C PRO A 299 11.25 11.09 -14.54
N VAL A 300 12.43 11.36 -15.09
CA VAL A 300 13.72 10.99 -14.49
C VAL A 300 14.29 12.21 -13.80
N ILE A 301 14.22 12.22 -12.47
CA ILE A 301 14.62 13.36 -11.65
C ILE A 301 16.03 13.22 -11.04
N TRP A 302 16.77 12.20 -11.44
CA TRP A 302 18.18 12.05 -11.07
C TRP A 302 19.00 13.22 -11.61
N LYS A 303 19.98 13.67 -10.81
CA LYS A 303 20.90 14.74 -11.21
C LYS A 303 21.66 14.38 -12.50
N ASP A 304 22.17 13.14 -12.59
CA ASP A 304 22.69 12.53 -13.82
C ASP A 304 21.72 11.44 -14.26
N LYS A 305 21.03 11.66 -15.37
CA LYS A 305 20.05 10.71 -15.92
C LYS A 305 20.66 9.37 -16.36
N ASN A 306 21.97 9.36 -16.59
CA ASN A 306 22.74 8.19 -17.02
C ASN A 306 23.54 7.55 -15.87
N ALA A 307 23.32 7.99 -14.62
CA ALA A 307 24.00 7.41 -13.47
C ALA A 307 23.75 5.89 -13.40
N LYS A 308 24.77 5.14 -12.98
CA LYS A 308 24.60 3.73 -12.68
C LYS A 308 23.73 3.56 -11.44
N PRO A 309 22.84 2.56 -11.40
CA PRO A 309 22.07 2.26 -10.20
C PRO A 309 22.98 2.00 -8.99
N GLU A 310 22.70 2.69 -7.89
CA GLU A 310 23.40 2.54 -6.61
C GLU A 310 22.64 1.64 -5.63
N LEU A 311 21.31 1.51 -5.83
CA LEU A 311 20.43 0.72 -4.99
C LEU A 311 19.17 0.34 -5.77
N CYS A 312 18.67 -0.87 -5.53
CA CYS A 312 17.42 -1.35 -6.05
C CYS A 312 16.46 -1.66 -4.90
N PHE A 313 15.20 -1.20 -4.99
CA PHE A 313 14.11 -1.62 -4.13
C PHE A 313 13.05 -2.38 -4.91
N VAL A 314 12.69 -3.58 -4.45
CA VAL A 314 11.55 -4.37 -4.90
C VAL A 314 10.63 -4.63 -3.70
N GLY A 315 9.31 -4.49 -3.88
CA GLY A 315 8.34 -4.75 -2.80
C GLY A 315 7.71 -3.48 -2.22
N CYS A 316 7.27 -2.56 -3.05
CA CYS A 316 6.40 -1.46 -2.65
C CYS A 316 5.13 -1.48 -3.54
N PRO A 317 4.03 -2.13 -3.03
CA PRO A 317 3.79 -2.62 -1.67
C PRO A 317 4.60 -3.87 -1.29
N HIS A 318 4.64 -4.22 -0.01
CA HIS A 318 5.35 -5.38 0.50
C HIS A 318 5.05 -6.65 -0.32
N MET A 319 6.10 -7.43 -0.58
CA MET A 319 6.01 -8.67 -1.37
C MET A 319 5.25 -9.76 -0.62
N THR A 320 4.56 -10.60 -1.38
CA THR A 320 4.06 -11.89 -0.89
C THR A 320 5.20 -12.90 -0.77
N LEU A 321 4.97 -14.00 -0.04
CA LEU A 321 5.94 -15.09 0.04
C LEU A 321 6.27 -15.64 -1.35
N LYS A 322 5.23 -15.89 -2.16
CA LYS A 322 5.37 -16.39 -3.53
C LYS A 322 6.20 -15.47 -4.41
N GLN A 323 6.00 -14.15 -4.35
CA GLN A 323 6.83 -13.20 -5.10
C GLN A 323 8.31 -13.29 -4.71
N MET A 324 8.62 -13.43 -3.42
CA MET A 324 10.02 -13.57 -2.97
C MET A 324 10.65 -14.87 -3.47
N GLU A 325 9.90 -15.96 -3.50
CA GLU A 325 10.35 -17.25 -4.02
C GLU A 325 10.61 -17.19 -5.53
N ASP A 326 9.67 -16.61 -6.30
CA ASP A 326 9.79 -16.45 -7.76
C ASP A 326 10.99 -15.57 -8.14
N TRP A 327 11.18 -14.46 -7.44
CA TRP A 327 12.35 -13.61 -7.63
C TRP A 327 13.66 -14.33 -7.30
N ALA A 328 13.69 -15.15 -6.24
CA ALA A 328 14.89 -15.91 -5.88
C ALA A 328 15.26 -16.94 -6.98
N ASP A 329 14.25 -17.61 -7.56
CA ASP A 329 14.47 -18.54 -8.65
C ASP A 329 14.92 -17.82 -9.93
N ALA A 330 14.26 -16.72 -10.32
CA ALA A 330 14.60 -15.93 -11.49
C ALA A 330 16.03 -15.32 -11.41
N ILE A 331 16.40 -14.80 -10.23
CA ILE A 331 17.77 -14.29 -9.99
C ILE A 331 18.79 -15.43 -10.15
N GLY A 332 18.53 -16.60 -9.56
CA GLY A 332 19.44 -17.75 -9.64
C GLY A 332 19.64 -18.24 -11.07
N GLU A 333 18.59 -18.33 -11.87
CA GLU A 333 18.66 -18.70 -13.28
C GLU A 333 19.49 -17.67 -14.10
N LYS A 334 19.23 -16.38 -13.92
CA LYS A 334 19.94 -15.31 -14.62
C LYS A 334 21.42 -15.23 -14.23
N LEU A 335 21.75 -15.34 -12.93
CA LEU A 335 23.13 -15.35 -12.46
C LEU A 335 23.88 -16.54 -13.05
N LYS A 336 23.29 -17.73 -13.05
CA LYS A 336 23.88 -18.90 -13.68
C LYS A 336 24.11 -18.71 -15.19
N ALA A 337 23.14 -18.18 -15.91
CA ALA A 337 23.26 -17.88 -17.33
C ALA A 337 24.37 -16.86 -17.62
N ASN A 338 24.56 -15.87 -16.75
CA ASN A 338 25.57 -14.84 -16.88
C ASN A 338 26.95 -15.25 -16.30
N GLY A 339 27.07 -16.44 -15.68
CA GLY A 339 28.30 -16.91 -15.04
C GLY A 339 28.70 -16.01 -13.87
N MET A 340 27.72 -15.62 -13.03
CA MET A 340 27.88 -14.80 -11.83
C MET A 340 27.35 -15.56 -10.61
N ASP A 341 27.92 -15.27 -9.44
CA ASP A 341 27.47 -15.84 -8.17
C ASP A 341 26.58 -14.87 -7.38
N LYS A 342 26.70 -13.57 -7.64
CA LYS A 342 25.98 -12.50 -6.92
C LYS A 342 25.50 -11.41 -7.85
N ILE A 343 24.46 -10.71 -7.41
CA ILE A 343 23.96 -9.51 -8.07
C ILE A 343 25.00 -8.38 -8.06
N SER A 344 24.96 -7.51 -9.08
CA SER A 344 25.88 -6.39 -9.26
C SER A 344 25.42 -5.08 -8.62
N VAL A 345 24.11 -4.95 -8.34
CA VAL A 345 23.51 -3.76 -7.72
C VAL A 345 23.00 -4.14 -6.33
N PRO A 346 23.36 -3.42 -5.25
CA PRO A 346 22.74 -3.61 -3.95
C PRO A 346 21.22 -3.61 -4.06
N THR A 347 20.55 -4.69 -3.67
CA THR A 347 19.12 -4.88 -3.85
C THR A 347 18.46 -5.25 -2.53
N VAL A 348 17.36 -4.55 -2.22
CA VAL A 348 16.56 -4.74 -1.03
C VAL A 348 15.16 -5.19 -1.44
N PHE A 349 14.76 -6.37 -0.97
CA PHE A 349 13.39 -6.86 -1.06
C PHE A 349 12.66 -6.53 0.22
N THR A 350 11.46 -5.96 0.10
CA THR A 350 10.67 -5.58 1.27
C THR A 350 9.40 -6.41 1.39
N ALA A 351 9.21 -6.99 2.57
CA ALA A 351 8.05 -7.80 2.92
C ALA A 351 7.68 -7.61 4.40
N SER A 352 6.48 -8.04 4.79
CA SER A 352 6.09 -7.98 6.21
C SER A 352 7.00 -8.86 7.08
N PRO A 353 7.17 -8.53 8.38
CA PRO A 353 7.88 -9.39 9.32
C PRO A 353 7.35 -10.83 9.31
N ALA A 354 6.03 -11.00 9.22
CA ALA A 354 5.39 -12.33 9.17
C ALA A 354 5.76 -13.12 7.90
N VAL A 355 5.78 -12.48 6.74
CA VAL A 355 6.25 -13.11 5.48
C VAL A 355 7.74 -13.45 5.55
N ILE A 356 8.57 -12.56 6.09
CA ILE A 356 10.02 -12.82 6.28
C ILE A 356 10.24 -14.01 7.21
N LYS A 357 9.45 -14.10 8.29
CA LYS A 357 9.50 -15.23 9.23
C LYS A 357 9.16 -16.55 8.54
N GLU A 358 8.17 -16.55 7.66
CA GLU A 358 7.82 -17.73 6.88
C GLU A 358 8.91 -18.09 5.85
N LEU A 359 9.43 -17.13 5.12
CA LEU A 359 10.53 -17.30 4.18
C LEU A 359 11.76 -17.95 4.84
N ASN A 360 12.06 -17.57 6.09
CA ASN A 360 13.20 -18.10 6.85
C ASN A 360 13.07 -19.57 7.25
N LYS A 361 11.88 -20.16 7.15
CA LYS A 361 11.69 -21.60 7.39
C LYS A 361 12.13 -22.47 6.21
N GLY A 362 12.19 -21.88 5.01
CA GLY A 362 12.53 -22.56 3.76
C GLY A 362 13.96 -22.29 3.28
N VAL A 363 14.24 -22.72 2.08
CA VAL A 363 15.56 -22.55 1.42
C VAL A 363 15.75 -21.16 0.79
N TYR A 364 14.68 -20.45 0.55
CA TYR A 364 14.68 -19.22 -0.26
C TYR A 364 15.37 -18.05 0.43
N ALA A 365 15.27 -17.93 1.76
CA ALA A 365 16.03 -16.92 2.51
C ALA A 365 17.54 -17.09 2.31
N SER A 366 18.05 -18.32 2.41
CA SER A 366 19.45 -18.63 2.17
C SER A 366 19.87 -18.41 0.73
N LYS A 367 18.98 -18.73 -0.24
CA LYS A 367 19.20 -18.44 -1.67
C LYS A 367 19.37 -16.94 -1.90
N LEU A 368 18.42 -16.11 -1.48
CA LEU A 368 18.46 -14.65 -1.62
C LEU A 368 19.72 -14.07 -0.98
N ALA A 369 20.05 -14.49 0.24
CA ALA A 369 21.27 -14.06 0.94
C ALA A 369 22.55 -14.46 0.18
N SER A 370 22.61 -15.67 -0.39
CA SER A 370 23.76 -16.12 -1.18
C SER A 370 23.97 -15.29 -2.45
N TYR A 371 22.89 -14.82 -3.06
CA TYR A 371 22.91 -13.92 -4.22
C TYR A 371 23.26 -12.47 -3.86
N GLY A 372 23.27 -12.12 -2.57
CA GLY A 372 23.55 -10.77 -2.08
C GLY A 372 22.32 -9.88 -1.98
N VAL A 373 21.09 -10.44 -2.06
CA VAL A 373 19.84 -9.72 -1.83
C VAL A 373 19.63 -9.53 -0.34
N ILE A 374 19.23 -8.33 0.05
CA ILE A 374 18.89 -7.98 1.43
C ILE A 374 17.37 -8.07 1.56
N VAL A 375 16.90 -8.81 2.55
CA VAL A 375 15.47 -8.86 2.89
C VAL A 375 15.21 -7.95 4.09
N SER A 376 14.21 -7.09 3.99
CA SER A 376 13.88 -6.10 5.01
C SER A 376 12.37 -5.90 5.15
N TYR A 377 11.95 -5.39 6.31
CA TYR A 377 10.56 -5.06 6.63
C TYR A 377 10.26 -3.55 6.53
N ILE A 378 11.17 -2.75 6.01
CA ILE A 378 10.98 -1.29 5.97
C ILE A 378 9.97 -0.85 4.91
N CYS A 379 9.49 0.37 5.09
CA CYS A 379 8.85 1.13 4.03
C CYS A 379 9.91 1.83 3.16
N PRO A 380 10.11 1.45 1.89
CA PRO A 380 11.08 2.12 1.01
C PRO A 380 10.82 3.63 0.84
N LEU A 381 9.55 4.06 0.92
CA LEU A 381 9.20 5.49 0.89
C LEU A 381 9.85 6.25 2.04
N MET A 382 9.85 5.66 3.24
CA MET A 382 10.43 6.29 4.43
C MET A 382 11.96 6.34 4.34
N TYR A 383 12.60 5.32 3.76
CA TYR A 383 14.04 5.36 3.44
C TYR A 383 14.37 6.51 2.47
N MET A 384 13.64 6.60 1.37
CA MET A 384 13.86 7.62 0.34
C MET A 384 13.50 9.06 0.80
N ASN A 385 12.76 9.21 1.90
CA ASN A 385 12.45 10.51 2.49
C ASN A 385 13.67 11.20 3.13
N ASN A 386 14.73 10.46 3.43
CA ASN A 386 16.00 11.02 3.89
C ASN A 386 16.63 11.88 2.78
N PRO A 387 16.98 13.16 3.04
CA PRO A 387 17.53 14.08 2.04
C PRO A 387 18.83 13.60 1.37
N LEU A 388 19.60 12.74 2.03
CA LEU A 388 20.82 12.14 1.49
C LEU A 388 20.47 10.94 0.61
N CYS A 389 19.58 10.04 1.06
CA CYS A 389 19.18 8.85 0.32
C CYS A 389 18.49 9.20 -1.00
N LYS A 390 17.64 10.24 -1.03
CA LYS A 390 16.95 10.67 -2.25
C LYS A 390 17.87 11.17 -3.37
N LYS A 391 19.16 11.38 -3.09
CA LYS A 391 20.16 11.77 -4.10
C LYS A 391 20.78 10.57 -4.81
N LYS A 392 20.59 9.36 -4.29
CA LYS A 392 21.08 8.12 -4.89
C LYS A 392 20.31 7.81 -6.18
N ALA A 393 21.00 7.16 -7.11
CA ALA A 393 20.37 6.58 -8.29
C ALA A 393 19.67 5.26 -7.91
N VAL A 394 18.44 5.37 -7.40
CA VAL A 394 17.63 4.23 -6.96
C VAL A 394 16.72 3.76 -8.09
N ILE A 395 16.71 2.45 -8.34
CA ILE A 395 15.80 1.79 -9.28
C ILE A 395 14.75 0.97 -8.53
N THR A 396 13.58 0.78 -9.14
CA THR A 396 12.46 0.04 -8.54
C THR A 396 11.47 -0.46 -9.58
N SER A 397 10.82 -1.60 -9.30
CA SER A 397 9.63 -2.05 -10.03
C SER A 397 8.32 -1.45 -9.50
N SER A 398 8.38 -0.54 -8.52
CA SER A 398 7.20 0.08 -7.92
C SER A 398 6.91 1.46 -8.49
N ASN A 399 5.74 1.61 -9.11
CA ASN A 399 5.21 2.92 -9.49
C ASN A 399 4.78 3.77 -8.29
N LYS A 400 4.41 3.17 -7.17
CA LYS A 400 4.17 3.89 -5.91
C LYS A 400 5.47 4.55 -5.43
N LEU A 401 6.58 3.82 -5.37
CA LEU A 401 7.87 4.38 -4.95
C LEU A 401 8.36 5.45 -5.93
N ARG A 402 8.24 5.22 -7.25
CA ARG A 402 8.56 6.21 -8.28
C ARG A 402 7.77 7.51 -8.12
N THR A 403 6.46 7.42 -7.88
CA THR A 403 5.57 8.59 -7.81
C THR A 403 5.93 9.52 -6.66
N TYR A 404 6.31 8.97 -5.52
CA TYR A 404 6.55 9.76 -4.30
C TYR A 404 8.03 10.09 -4.05
N THR A 405 8.97 9.53 -4.84
CA THR A 405 10.40 9.67 -4.58
C THR A 405 11.20 9.96 -5.85
N SER A 406 12.53 9.97 -5.73
CA SER A 406 13.46 10.04 -6.86
C SER A 406 13.79 8.67 -7.48
N ALA A 407 13.19 7.59 -7.01
CA ALA A 407 13.41 6.27 -7.59
C ALA A 407 12.90 6.21 -9.04
N ARG A 408 13.67 5.56 -9.92
CA ARG A 408 13.32 5.36 -11.32
C ARG A 408 12.64 4.01 -11.50
N PHE A 409 11.50 4.01 -12.19
CA PHE A 409 10.77 2.79 -12.50
C PHE A 409 11.41 2.02 -13.65
N TYR A 410 11.46 0.69 -13.48
CA TYR A 410 11.77 -0.31 -14.50
C TYR A 410 10.83 -1.50 -14.31
N LYS A 411 10.48 -2.19 -15.40
CA LYS A 411 9.72 -3.45 -15.32
C LYS A 411 10.55 -4.52 -14.59
N GLU A 412 9.89 -5.52 -14.03
CA GLU A 412 10.58 -6.57 -13.26
C GLU A 412 11.66 -7.30 -14.05
N ASN A 413 11.39 -7.61 -15.33
CA ASN A 413 12.40 -8.21 -16.20
C ASN A 413 13.59 -7.29 -16.47
N GLU A 414 13.38 -5.98 -16.60
CA GLU A 414 14.44 -4.99 -16.76
C GLU A 414 15.27 -4.86 -15.47
N ILE A 415 14.62 -4.86 -14.30
CA ILE A 415 15.31 -4.89 -13.00
C ILE A 415 16.18 -6.14 -12.90
N LEU A 416 15.62 -7.31 -13.24
CA LEU A 416 16.35 -8.58 -13.21
C LEU A 416 17.60 -8.55 -14.10
N ASP A 417 17.47 -8.02 -15.31
CA ASP A 417 18.61 -7.85 -16.23
C ASP A 417 19.65 -6.89 -15.66
N ILE A 418 19.24 -5.76 -15.11
CA ILE A 418 20.15 -4.75 -14.52
C ILE A 418 20.94 -5.34 -13.35
N ILE A 419 20.26 -5.98 -12.38
CA ILE A 419 20.92 -6.44 -11.15
C ILE A 419 21.81 -7.69 -11.38
N THR A 420 21.58 -8.43 -12.46
CA THR A 420 22.35 -9.62 -12.82
C THR A 420 23.33 -9.39 -13.98
N ALA A 421 23.49 -8.15 -14.45
CA ALA A 421 24.47 -7.80 -15.47
C ALA A 421 25.90 -7.85 -14.92
N LYS A 422 26.83 -8.35 -15.73
CA LYS A 422 28.27 -8.25 -15.39
C LYS A 422 28.70 -6.78 -15.38
N GLU A 423 29.41 -6.40 -14.32
CA GLU A 423 30.10 -5.10 -14.35
C GLU A 423 31.12 -5.09 -15.48
N GLU A 424 31.00 -4.16 -16.41
CA GLU A 424 32.12 -3.88 -17.34
C GLU A 424 33.28 -3.36 -16.51
N LYS A 425 34.35 -4.16 -16.47
CA LYS A 425 35.62 -3.69 -15.90
C LYS A 425 36.12 -2.49 -16.75
N LYS A 426 36.07 -1.30 -16.16
CA LYS A 426 36.72 -0.11 -16.71
C LYS A 426 38.20 -0.25 -16.62
#